data_7603f50ef772ad1e613ddd9efadf0d15
#
_entry.id   7603f50ef772ad1e613ddd9efadf0d15
#
_cell.length_a   1.000
_cell.length_b   1.000
_cell.length_c   1.000
_cell.angle_alpha   90.00
_cell.angle_beta   90.00
_cell.angle_gamma   90.00
#
_symmetry.space_group_name_H-M   'P 1'
#
loop_
_entity.id
_entity.type
_entity.pdbx_description
1 polymer ?
#
loop_
_entity_poly.entity_id
_entity_poly.type
_entity_poly.pdbx_seq_one_letter_code
_entity_poly.pdbx_strand_id
1 'polypeptide(L)'
;MRIVILGAGHLGYTIAELLSNEQHDVVVADSDEEKLSKVRDSLDVLTITANGTSPDFTRDPDIRDASVFVAVTEMDEVNILASMLAKKNGIPHTIARIRDPKFLQESTEYLQENFDIDLVLSPELVTAKEIRRILMTPAALNVGDFANGRVRLYETRIQRQSPYIHIPFKDLELPDEILAAMIFRDHQMIIPHGNDCLLPYDNAYFIGAPENIEKFSRGMAESSTRHIKKAIIIGAGRTGTALAPMLEADGISVKVIDLDPEQCRHISSKLKKSIVLCGDGADIDLLMQEGVSEADVVICTTKDERLNLLVALLARHLGAKKTIVRVVRGEYVDLMTQVGVDIALSVRLLAAGEVLSYVRSRSVISVSLLESAQVEAVEVILESGAPAEGIPLMNAGLPAECLVGAYVRNETTHIPDGRSVLAAGDRVIILIRTPCSAKVLPYFKGRKSL
;
A
#
# COMPACT_ATOMS: atom_id res chain seq x y z
N MET A 1 -6.19 12.87 17.43
CA MET A 1 -6.86 11.85 18.28
C MET A 1 -5.80 11.06 19.01
N ARG A 2 -6.15 10.41 20.13
CA ARG A 2 -5.20 9.51 20.85
C ARG A 2 -5.27 8.12 20.27
N ILE A 3 -4.10 7.56 19.94
CA ILE A 3 -3.95 6.22 19.34
C ILE A 3 -2.91 5.46 20.15
N VAL A 4 -3.27 4.26 20.59
CA VAL A 4 -2.37 3.37 21.33
C VAL A 4 -1.89 2.26 20.41
N ILE A 5 -0.58 2.05 20.35
CA ILE A 5 0.07 0.98 19.58
C ILE A 5 0.73 0.03 20.57
N LEU A 6 0.28 -1.22 20.62
CA LEU A 6 0.91 -2.28 21.37
C LEU A 6 1.86 -3.06 20.46
N GLY A 7 3.15 -2.99 20.77
CA GLY A 7 4.25 -3.59 20.04
C GLY A 7 5.16 -2.54 19.40
N ALA A 8 6.36 -2.33 19.98
CA ALA A 8 7.40 -1.42 19.51
C ALA A 8 8.36 -2.08 18.50
N GLY A 9 7.94 -3.17 17.86
CA GLY A 9 8.68 -3.81 16.78
C GLY A 9 8.67 -2.95 15.51
N HIS A 10 9.30 -3.44 14.46
CA HIS A 10 9.45 -2.69 13.21
C HIS A 10 8.13 -2.17 12.59
N LEU A 11 7.05 -2.94 12.66
CA LEU A 11 5.75 -2.51 12.14
C LEU A 11 5.13 -1.42 13.03
N GLY A 12 5.16 -1.64 14.36
CA GLY A 12 4.64 -0.65 15.30
C GLY A 12 5.40 0.67 15.24
N TYR A 13 6.72 0.62 15.07
CA TYR A 13 7.54 1.82 14.82
C TYR A 13 7.07 2.57 13.56
N THR A 14 6.94 1.88 12.43
CA THR A 14 6.48 2.51 11.16
C THR A 14 5.09 3.13 11.30
N ILE A 15 4.16 2.45 11.98
CA ILE A 15 2.81 2.97 12.23
C ILE A 15 2.89 4.22 13.15
N ALA A 16 3.70 4.15 14.23
CA ALA A 16 3.88 5.26 15.15
C ALA A 16 4.48 6.49 14.45
N GLU A 17 5.52 6.29 13.62
CA GLU A 17 6.15 7.34 12.84
C GLU A 17 5.16 8.05 11.91
N LEU A 18 4.38 7.29 11.14
CA LEU A 18 3.41 7.86 10.22
C LEU A 18 2.29 8.61 10.95
N LEU A 19 1.77 8.05 12.04
CA LEU A 19 0.70 8.69 12.82
C LEU A 19 1.19 9.92 13.61
N SER A 20 2.42 9.90 14.14
CA SER A 20 3.03 11.05 14.80
C SER A 20 3.26 12.19 13.80
N ASN A 21 3.73 11.89 12.59
CA ASN A 21 3.88 12.88 11.51
C ASN A 21 2.54 13.54 11.13
N GLU A 22 1.40 12.85 11.35
CA GLU A 22 0.05 13.41 11.19
C GLU A 22 -0.47 14.18 12.41
N GLN A 23 0.40 14.43 13.39
CA GLN A 23 0.07 15.13 14.63
C GLN A 23 -1.03 14.42 15.46
N HIS A 24 -1.08 13.09 15.39
CA HIS A 24 -1.86 12.30 16.34
C HIS A 24 -1.11 12.19 17.67
N ASP A 25 -1.89 12.11 18.77
CA ASP A 25 -1.37 11.81 20.09
C ASP A 25 -1.13 10.29 20.19
N VAL A 26 0.12 9.88 19.97
CA VAL A 26 0.50 8.48 19.84
C VAL A 26 1.14 7.96 21.11
N VAL A 27 0.63 6.85 21.62
CA VAL A 27 1.19 6.10 22.74
C VAL A 27 1.70 4.75 22.22
N VAL A 28 2.97 4.43 22.44
CA VAL A 28 3.57 3.14 22.07
C VAL A 28 3.86 2.33 23.33
N ALA A 29 3.33 1.13 23.41
CA ALA A 29 3.54 0.21 24.52
C ALA A 29 4.24 -1.08 24.06
N ASP A 30 5.20 -1.54 24.83
CA ASP A 30 5.87 -2.84 24.66
C ASP A 30 6.35 -3.34 26.03
N SER A 31 6.58 -4.63 26.18
CA SER A 31 7.23 -5.19 27.35
C SER A 31 8.76 -5.04 27.34
N ASP A 32 9.33 -4.69 26.19
CA ASP A 32 10.76 -4.56 25.94
C ASP A 32 11.18 -3.07 25.94
N GLU A 33 11.83 -2.64 27.02
CA GLU A 33 12.29 -1.26 27.20
C GLU A 33 13.37 -0.85 26.16
N GLU A 34 14.17 -1.78 25.64
CA GLU A 34 15.19 -1.46 24.63
C GLU A 34 14.52 -1.05 23.31
N LYS A 35 13.39 -1.68 22.94
CA LYS A 35 12.61 -1.28 21.78
C LYS A 35 11.96 0.09 21.96
N LEU A 36 11.41 0.33 23.17
CA LEU A 36 10.77 1.61 23.50
C LEU A 36 11.78 2.77 23.53
N SER A 37 13.00 2.54 24.03
CA SER A 37 14.07 3.55 23.97
C SER A 37 14.32 4.03 22.55
N LYS A 38 14.43 3.13 21.57
CA LYS A 38 14.62 3.48 20.15
C LYS A 38 13.47 4.31 19.59
N VAL A 39 12.24 4.00 20.00
CA VAL A 39 11.05 4.76 19.58
C VAL A 39 11.10 6.16 20.18
N ARG A 40 11.38 6.29 21.48
CA ARG A 40 11.45 7.55 22.24
C ARG A 40 12.54 8.48 21.72
N ASP A 41 13.68 7.92 21.33
CA ASP A 41 14.82 8.71 20.83
C ASP A 41 14.59 9.27 19.42
N SER A 42 13.62 8.71 18.68
CA SER A 42 13.41 9.01 17.25
C SER A 42 12.08 9.70 16.94
N LEU A 43 11.06 9.49 17.78
CA LEU A 43 9.69 9.94 17.52
C LEU A 43 9.15 10.78 18.69
N ASP A 44 8.31 11.76 18.37
CA ASP A 44 7.55 12.52 19.37
C ASP A 44 6.28 11.75 19.77
N VAL A 45 6.45 10.76 20.65
CA VAL A 45 5.39 9.87 21.13
C VAL A 45 5.57 9.52 22.60
N LEU A 46 4.47 9.22 23.29
CA LEU A 46 4.54 8.69 24.65
C LEU A 46 4.89 7.18 24.58
N THR A 47 5.79 6.71 25.46
CA THR A 47 6.14 5.29 25.54
C THR A 47 5.82 4.72 26.91
N ILE A 48 5.24 3.52 26.96
CA ILE A 48 4.84 2.82 28.19
C ILE A 48 5.39 1.40 28.19
N THR A 49 6.21 1.05 29.20
CA THR A 49 6.67 -0.32 29.40
C THR A 49 5.58 -1.12 30.11
N ALA A 50 4.90 -2.01 29.39
CA ALA A 50 3.79 -2.77 29.93
C ALA A 50 3.57 -4.11 29.23
N ASN A 51 2.92 -5.02 29.94
CA ASN A 51 2.37 -6.24 29.35
C ASN A 51 0.96 -5.94 28.81
N GLY A 52 0.79 -5.95 27.49
CA GLY A 52 -0.48 -5.66 26.82
C GLY A 52 -1.65 -6.60 27.14
N THR A 53 -1.38 -7.78 27.73
CA THR A 53 -2.41 -8.72 28.18
C THR A 53 -2.80 -8.54 29.65
N SER A 54 -2.16 -7.61 30.38
CA SER A 54 -2.55 -7.27 31.74
C SER A 54 -3.85 -6.48 31.75
N PRO A 55 -4.84 -6.83 32.58
CA PRO A 55 -6.04 -6.03 32.74
C PRO A 55 -5.78 -4.59 33.23
N ASP A 56 -4.68 -4.35 33.93
CA ASP A 56 -4.31 -3.03 34.42
C ASP A 56 -3.80 -2.13 33.29
N PHE A 57 -3.22 -2.71 32.25
CA PHE A 57 -2.73 -1.98 31.09
C PHE A 57 -3.83 -1.15 30.40
N THR A 58 -4.96 -1.79 30.07
CA THR A 58 -6.07 -1.11 29.39
C THR A 58 -6.90 -0.20 30.30
N ARG A 59 -6.64 -0.22 31.64
CA ARG A 59 -7.24 0.68 32.63
C ARG A 59 -6.40 1.93 32.88
N ASP A 60 -5.15 1.94 32.41
CA ASP A 60 -4.28 3.11 32.51
C ASP A 60 -4.95 4.31 31.82
N PRO A 61 -4.98 5.49 32.48
CA PRO A 61 -5.59 6.70 31.89
C PRO A 61 -5.06 7.08 30.52
N ASP A 62 -3.75 6.88 30.29
CA ASP A 62 -3.12 7.20 29.01
C ASP A 62 -3.53 6.26 27.88
N ILE A 63 -4.08 5.10 28.22
CA ILE A 63 -4.52 4.05 27.28
C ILE A 63 -6.04 4.05 27.15
N ARG A 64 -6.77 4.13 28.25
CA ARG A 64 -8.24 4.03 28.30
C ARG A 64 -8.94 5.08 27.44
N ASP A 65 -8.40 6.30 27.40
CA ASP A 65 -9.01 7.42 26.67
C ASP A 65 -8.62 7.45 25.18
N ALA A 66 -8.03 6.37 24.67
CA ALA A 66 -7.67 6.24 23.25
C ALA A 66 -8.92 6.10 22.36
N SER A 67 -8.83 6.63 21.16
CA SER A 67 -9.86 6.47 20.12
C SER A 67 -9.63 5.18 19.31
N VAL A 68 -8.39 4.75 19.18
CA VAL A 68 -7.99 3.54 18.43
C VAL A 68 -6.91 2.79 19.19
N PHE A 69 -7.03 1.48 19.26
CA PHE A 69 -6.03 0.56 19.79
C PHE A 69 -5.50 -0.34 18.68
N VAL A 70 -4.20 -0.38 18.50
CA VAL A 70 -3.51 -1.13 17.43
C VAL A 70 -2.56 -2.14 18.05
N ALA A 71 -2.91 -3.42 18.04
CA ALA A 71 -2.07 -4.50 18.56
C ALA A 71 -1.26 -5.14 17.41
N VAL A 72 0.07 -4.95 17.41
CA VAL A 72 0.98 -5.39 16.33
C VAL A 72 2.22 -6.11 16.85
N THR A 73 2.10 -6.81 17.98
CA THR A 73 3.16 -7.65 18.50
C THR A 73 3.45 -8.86 17.57
N GLU A 74 4.42 -9.68 17.93
CA GLU A 74 4.74 -10.90 17.17
C GLU A 74 3.80 -12.08 17.46
N MET A 75 2.96 -12.00 18.49
CA MET A 75 2.09 -13.06 18.95
C MET A 75 0.63 -12.73 18.67
N ASP A 76 -0.01 -13.53 17.83
CA ASP A 76 -1.41 -13.35 17.44
C ASP A 76 -2.35 -13.41 18.65
N GLU A 77 -2.08 -14.33 19.60
CA GLU A 77 -2.85 -14.49 20.84
C GLU A 77 -2.80 -13.24 21.73
N VAL A 78 -1.62 -12.61 21.82
CA VAL A 78 -1.43 -11.34 22.55
C VAL A 78 -2.23 -10.23 21.88
N ASN A 79 -2.16 -10.15 20.55
CA ASN A 79 -2.86 -9.10 19.77
C ASN A 79 -4.38 -9.25 19.91
N ILE A 80 -4.90 -10.47 19.84
CA ILE A 80 -6.34 -10.76 20.01
C ILE A 80 -6.77 -10.39 21.43
N LEU A 81 -6.11 -10.94 22.45
CA LEU A 81 -6.49 -10.73 23.84
C LEU A 81 -6.41 -9.26 24.24
N ALA A 82 -5.34 -8.55 23.84
CA ALA A 82 -5.19 -7.13 24.12
C ALA A 82 -6.27 -6.28 23.46
N SER A 83 -6.63 -6.58 22.21
CA SER A 83 -7.73 -5.90 21.50
C SER A 83 -9.08 -6.11 22.17
N MET A 84 -9.38 -7.35 22.60
CA MET A 84 -10.60 -7.65 23.37
C MET A 84 -10.64 -6.88 24.69
N LEU A 85 -9.53 -6.83 25.44
CA LEU A 85 -9.44 -6.07 26.68
C LEU A 85 -9.61 -4.56 26.44
N ALA A 86 -8.99 -4.02 25.41
CA ALA A 86 -9.10 -2.62 25.04
C ALA A 86 -10.56 -2.26 24.72
N LYS A 87 -11.23 -3.05 23.89
CA LYS A 87 -12.65 -2.83 23.53
C LYS A 87 -13.56 -2.88 24.75
N LYS A 88 -13.39 -3.88 25.63
CA LYS A 88 -14.17 -4.03 26.88
C LYS A 88 -13.94 -2.90 27.89
N ASN A 89 -12.79 -2.24 27.84
CA ASN A 89 -12.50 -1.08 28.69
C ASN A 89 -12.88 0.26 28.02
N GLY A 90 -13.60 0.22 26.91
CA GLY A 90 -14.26 1.38 26.31
C GLY A 90 -13.53 2.02 25.13
N ILE A 91 -12.42 1.46 24.66
CA ILE A 91 -11.76 1.95 23.44
C ILE A 91 -12.65 1.60 22.24
N PRO A 92 -13.11 2.59 21.46
CA PRO A 92 -14.15 2.34 20.45
C PRO A 92 -13.67 1.52 19.24
N HIS A 93 -12.36 1.58 18.91
CA HIS A 93 -11.83 0.91 17.73
C HIS A 93 -10.60 0.10 18.02
N THR A 94 -10.54 -1.12 17.48
CA THR A 94 -9.45 -2.06 17.68
C THR A 94 -8.95 -2.63 16.36
N ILE A 95 -7.63 -2.68 16.22
CA ILE A 95 -6.92 -3.27 15.08
C ILE A 95 -5.98 -4.34 15.64
N ALA A 96 -6.08 -5.57 15.14
CA ALA A 96 -5.20 -6.65 15.56
C ALA A 96 -4.43 -7.24 14.38
N ARG A 97 -3.10 -7.33 14.53
CA ARG A 97 -2.28 -8.10 13.62
C ARG A 97 -2.49 -9.59 13.89
N ILE A 98 -2.94 -10.30 12.84
CA ILE A 98 -3.15 -11.75 12.88
C ILE A 98 -2.49 -12.37 11.64
N ARG A 99 -1.70 -13.42 11.86
CA ARG A 99 -0.94 -14.11 10.81
C ARG A 99 -1.37 -15.56 10.61
N ASP A 100 -2.11 -16.13 11.57
CA ASP A 100 -2.62 -17.50 11.44
C ASP A 100 -3.65 -17.57 10.32
N PRO A 101 -3.40 -18.40 9.27
CA PRO A 101 -4.32 -18.54 8.15
C PRO A 101 -5.73 -19.01 8.54
N LYS A 102 -5.89 -19.68 9.67
CA LYS A 102 -7.20 -20.13 10.15
C LYS A 102 -8.09 -18.96 10.52
N PHE A 103 -7.55 -17.97 11.23
CA PHE A 103 -8.29 -16.74 11.53
C PHE A 103 -8.57 -15.90 10.28
N LEU A 104 -7.63 -15.89 9.31
CA LEU A 104 -7.80 -15.12 8.08
C LEU A 104 -8.85 -15.72 7.11
N GLN A 105 -9.33 -16.93 7.36
CA GLN A 105 -10.41 -17.57 6.61
C GLN A 105 -11.79 -17.24 7.17
N GLU A 106 -11.85 -16.77 8.41
CA GLU A 106 -13.11 -16.34 9.03
C GLU A 106 -13.57 -14.99 8.45
N SER A 107 -14.86 -14.72 8.51
CA SER A 107 -15.39 -13.44 8.07
C SER A 107 -15.01 -12.30 9.02
N THR A 108 -14.98 -11.08 8.50
CA THR A 108 -14.73 -9.88 9.33
C THR A 108 -15.79 -9.76 10.43
N GLU A 109 -17.05 -10.07 10.09
CA GLU A 109 -18.18 -10.06 11.04
C GLU A 109 -17.94 -11.07 12.18
N TYR A 110 -17.50 -12.29 11.87
CA TYR A 110 -17.18 -13.30 12.88
C TYR A 110 -16.08 -12.83 13.86
N LEU A 111 -15.04 -12.22 13.32
CA LEU A 111 -13.92 -11.70 14.13
C LEU A 111 -14.35 -10.50 14.98
N GLN A 112 -15.19 -9.63 14.45
CA GLN A 112 -15.74 -8.49 15.18
C GLN A 112 -16.70 -8.93 16.30
N GLU A 113 -17.61 -9.86 16.02
CA GLU A 113 -18.59 -10.33 16.99
C GLU A 113 -17.98 -11.18 18.12
N ASN A 114 -16.99 -12.01 17.81
CA ASN A 114 -16.43 -12.97 18.77
C ASN A 114 -15.16 -12.48 19.47
N PHE A 115 -14.38 -11.58 18.84
CA PHE A 115 -13.09 -11.11 19.35
C PHE A 115 -13.01 -9.59 19.52
N ASP A 116 -14.08 -8.85 19.25
CA ASP A 116 -14.09 -7.39 19.36
C ASP A 116 -12.99 -6.71 18.49
N ILE A 117 -12.64 -7.29 17.32
CA ILE A 117 -11.62 -6.78 16.41
C ILE A 117 -12.30 -6.13 15.21
N ASP A 118 -12.14 -4.81 15.06
CA ASP A 118 -12.76 -4.06 13.96
C ASP A 118 -11.97 -4.20 12.65
N LEU A 119 -10.63 -4.35 12.73
CA LEU A 119 -9.77 -4.59 11.57
C LEU A 119 -8.71 -5.65 11.87
N VAL A 120 -8.68 -6.69 11.04
CA VAL A 120 -7.59 -7.67 11.05
C VAL A 120 -6.50 -7.26 10.08
N LEU A 121 -5.30 -7.03 10.62
CA LEU A 121 -4.12 -6.65 9.84
C LEU A 121 -3.25 -7.87 9.58
N SER A 122 -3.17 -8.31 8.33
CA SER A 122 -2.23 -9.34 7.88
C SER A 122 -1.26 -8.76 6.85
N PRO A 123 -0.05 -8.36 7.25
CA PRO A 123 0.93 -7.75 6.36
C PRO A 123 1.25 -8.62 5.15
N GLU A 124 1.31 -9.93 5.33
CA GLU A 124 1.62 -10.88 4.28
C GLU A 124 0.48 -11.02 3.27
N LEU A 125 -0.77 -11.00 3.73
CA LEU A 125 -1.96 -11.03 2.87
C LEU A 125 -2.14 -9.72 2.10
N VAL A 126 -1.92 -8.58 2.76
CA VAL A 126 -1.93 -7.26 2.12
C VAL A 126 -0.89 -7.21 1.00
N THR A 127 0.34 -7.70 1.26
CA THR A 127 1.39 -7.77 0.24
C THR A 127 1.01 -8.69 -0.92
N ALA A 128 0.42 -9.86 -0.65
CA ALA A 128 -0.01 -10.79 -1.70
C ALA A 128 -1.11 -10.18 -2.58
N LYS A 129 -2.10 -9.51 -1.97
CA LYS A 129 -3.16 -8.79 -2.69
C LYS A 129 -2.57 -7.67 -3.56
N GLU A 130 -1.59 -6.94 -3.05
CA GLU A 130 -0.93 -5.86 -3.78
C GLU A 130 -0.15 -6.39 -4.99
N ILE A 131 0.64 -7.46 -4.81
CA ILE A 131 1.35 -8.12 -5.93
C ILE A 131 0.34 -8.57 -6.99
N ARG A 132 -0.74 -9.26 -6.59
CA ARG A 132 -1.80 -9.68 -7.51
C ARG A 132 -2.38 -8.50 -8.29
N ARG A 133 -2.69 -7.39 -7.59
CA ARG A 133 -3.24 -6.17 -8.20
C ARG A 133 -2.32 -5.60 -9.27
N ILE A 134 -1.03 -5.51 -8.99
CA ILE A 134 0.01 -5.04 -9.93
C ILE A 134 0.09 -5.96 -11.15
N LEU A 135 0.02 -7.28 -10.98
CA LEU A 135 0.12 -8.23 -12.07
C LEU A 135 -1.11 -8.24 -12.99
N MET A 136 -2.28 -7.90 -12.45
CA MET A 136 -3.52 -7.82 -13.22
C MET A 136 -3.63 -6.54 -14.04
N THR A 137 -2.76 -5.55 -13.81
CA THR A 137 -2.77 -4.27 -14.53
C THR A 137 -1.56 -4.19 -15.47
N PRO A 138 -1.74 -4.20 -16.80
CA PRO A 138 -0.64 -4.14 -17.75
C PRO A 138 0.21 -2.87 -17.59
N ALA A 139 1.53 -3.01 -17.74
CA ALA A 139 2.54 -1.93 -17.71
C ALA A 139 2.58 -1.05 -16.45
N ALA A 140 1.84 -1.37 -15.40
CA ALA A 140 1.90 -0.60 -14.15
C ALA A 140 3.09 -1.00 -13.28
N LEU A 141 3.74 0.00 -12.66
CA LEU A 141 4.60 -0.18 -11.49
C LEU A 141 3.73 -0.30 -10.24
N ASN A 142 2.67 0.50 -10.17
CA ASN A 142 1.71 0.51 -9.09
C ASN A 142 0.30 0.88 -9.60
N VAL A 143 -0.75 0.42 -8.90
CA VAL A 143 -2.15 0.73 -9.20
C VAL A 143 -2.90 0.96 -7.91
N GLY A 144 -3.66 2.06 -7.83
CA GLY A 144 -4.57 2.38 -6.72
C GLY A 144 -6.00 2.44 -7.24
N ASP A 145 -6.91 1.66 -6.69
CA ASP A 145 -8.34 1.80 -6.97
C ASP A 145 -9.01 2.56 -5.82
N PHE A 146 -9.76 3.61 -6.18
CA PHE A 146 -10.48 4.50 -5.26
C PHE A 146 -11.97 4.55 -5.64
N ALA A 147 -12.78 5.11 -4.77
CA ALA A 147 -14.23 5.28 -4.96
C ALA A 147 -14.92 3.97 -5.38
N ASN A 148 -14.63 2.87 -4.66
CA ASN A 148 -15.15 1.53 -4.96
C ASN A 148 -14.81 1.06 -6.38
N GLY A 149 -13.59 1.34 -6.85
CA GLY A 149 -13.11 0.94 -8.16
C GLY A 149 -13.55 1.85 -9.34
N ARG A 150 -14.13 3.03 -9.07
CA ARG A 150 -14.51 4.00 -10.13
C ARG A 150 -13.39 4.92 -10.57
N VAL A 151 -12.39 5.11 -9.73
CA VAL A 151 -11.20 5.90 -10.02
C VAL A 151 -9.98 5.03 -9.87
N ARG A 152 -9.10 5.07 -10.84
CA ARG A 152 -7.84 4.34 -10.84
C ARG A 152 -6.66 5.29 -10.93
N LEU A 153 -5.73 5.16 -10.00
CA LEU A 153 -4.40 5.74 -10.06
C LEU A 153 -3.44 4.72 -10.66
N TYR A 154 -2.73 5.09 -11.70
CA TYR A 154 -1.86 4.24 -12.48
C TYR A 154 -0.46 4.81 -12.50
N GLU A 155 0.51 4.07 -11.97
CA GLU A 155 1.94 4.42 -12.02
C GLU A 155 2.63 3.67 -13.13
N THR A 156 3.44 4.36 -13.92
CA THR A 156 4.27 3.76 -14.95
C THR A 156 5.61 4.47 -15.07
N ARG A 157 6.65 3.71 -15.39
CA ARG A 157 7.95 4.27 -15.73
C ARG A 157 8.00 4.62 -17.21
N ILE A 158 8.33 5.86 -17.50
CA ILE A 158 8.38 6.37 -18.86
C ILE A 158 9.59 5.79 -19.61
N GLN A 159 9.33 5.06 -20.68
CA GLN A 159 10.35 4.45 -21.52
C GLN A 159 10.99 5.48 -22.45
N ARG A 160 12.24 5.25 -22.88
CA ARG A 160 12.97 6.13 -23.83
C ARG A 160 12.26 6.33 -25.17
N GLN A 161 11.51 5.31 -25.59
CA GLN A 161 10.77 5.30 -26.87
C GLN A 161 9.31 5.73 -26.70
N SER A 162 8.89 6.19 -25.52
CA SER A 162 7.53 6.63 -25.28
C SER A 162 7.16 7.78 -26.23
N PRO A 163 6.00 7.73 -26.90
CA PRO A 163 5.57 8.83 -27.76
C PRO A 163 5.19 10.11 -26.99
N TYR A 164 5.14 10.05 -25.66
CA TYR A 164 4.70 11.15 -24.78
C TYR A 164 5.84 11.98 -24.19
N ILE A 165 7.13 11.64 -24.47
CA ILE A 165 8.28 12.39 -23.94
C ILE A 165 8.49 13.73 -24.66
N HIS A 166 9.02 14.71 -23.92
CA HIS A 166 9.37 16.03 -24.43
C HIS A 166 8.21 16.86 -25.03
N ILE A 167 6.96 16.43 -24.84
CA ILE A 167 5.78 17.17 -25.24
C ILE A 167 5.22 17.89 -24.01
N PRO A 168 5.06 19.23 -24.03
CA PRO A 168 4.42 19.95 -22.94
C PRO A 168 3.00 19.40 -22.66
N PHE A 169 2.61 19.28 -21.39
CA PHE A 169 1.29 18.72 -21.05
C PHE A 169 0.11 19.47 -21.66
N LYS A 170 0.24 20.79 -21.88
CA LYS A 170 -0.78 21.59 -22.58
C LYS A 170 -0.99 21.20 -24.04
N ASP A 171 0.04 20.59 -24.65
CA ASP A 171 0.06 20.16 -26.06
C ASP A 171 -0.04 18.62 -26.16
N LEU A 172 -0.10 17.93 -25.02
CA LEU A 172 -0.15 16.48 -24.95
C LEU A 172 -1.62 16.02 -25.03
N GLU A 173 -1.96 15.33 -26.12
CA GLU A 173 -3.26 14.69 -26.28
C GLU A 173 -3.35 13.42 -25.41
N LEU A 174 -3.71 13.59 -24.14
CA LEU A 174 -4.12 12.48 -23.30
C LEU A 174 -5.54 12.05 -23.68
N PRO A 175 -5.88 10.74 -23.56
CA PRO A 175 -7.25 10.30 -23.72
C PRO A 175 -8.19 11.07 -22.77
N ASP A 176 -9.44 11.29 -23.21
CA ASP A 176 -10.44 11.95 -22.38
C ASP A 176 -10.54 11.34 -20.99
N GLU A 177 -10.74 12.19 -19.98
CA GLU A 177 -10.88 11.79 -18.58
C GLU A 177 -9.65 11.11 -17.96
N ILE A 178 -8.44 11.43 -18.42
CA ILE A 178 -7.18 11.06 -17.77
C ILE A 178 -6.38 12.32 -17.44
N LEU A 179 -5.89 12.39 -16.20
CA LEU A 179 -5.00 13.44 -15.75
C LEU A 179 -3.61 12.87 -15.45
N ALA A 180 -2.55 13.51 -15.96
CA ALA A 180 -1.21 13.32 -15.45
C ALA A 180 -1.12 14.01 -14.08
N ALA A 181 -1.21 13.22 -13.02
CA ALA A 181 -1.42 13.75 -11.68
C ALA A 181 -0.10 14.09 -10.99
N MET A 182 0.96 13.31 -11.25
CA MET A 182 2.24 13.48 -10.59
C MET A 182 3.36 12.86 -11.43
N ILE A 183 4.55 13.44 -11.30
CA ILE A 183 5.81 12.87 -11.81
C ILE A 183 6.77 12.76 -10.64
N PHE A 184 7.47 11.63 -10.56
CA PHE A 184 8.58 11.46 -9.66
C PHE A 184 9.87 11.38 -10.49
N ARG A 185 10.74 12.37 -10.34
CA ARG A 185 11.97 12.56 -11.09
C ARG A 185 13.10 12.89 -10.13
N ASP A 186 14.21 12.17 -10.19
CA ASP A 186 15.40 12.40 -9.35
C ASP A 186 15.04 12.53 -7.85
N HIS A 187 14.18 11.62 -7.37
CA HIS A 187 13.67 11.59 -5.98
C HIS A 187 12.84 12.83 -5.57
N GLN A 188 12.36 13.60 -6.53
CA GLN A 188 11.51 14.77 -6.28
C GLN A 188 10.12 14.58 -6.87
N MET A 189 9.12 14.87 -6.06
CA MET A 189 7.72 14.96 -6.50
C MET A 189 7.51 16.26 -7.27
N ILE A 190 6.94 16.14 -8.47
CA ILE A 190 6.54 17.25 -9.34
C ILE A 190 5.04 17.10 -9.62
N ILE A 191 4.25 18.09 -9.26
CA ILE A 191 2.87 18.23 -9.76
C ILE A 191 2.97 18.94 -11.11
N PRO A 192 2.66 18.26 -12.23
CA PRO A 192 2.93 18.82 -13.55
C PRO A 192 2.01 20.00 -13.88
N HIS A 193 2.58 21.02 -14.47
CA HIS A 193 1.88 22.16 -15.04
C HIS A 193 1.89 22.07 -16.58
N GLY A 194 1.08 22.89 -17.25
CA GLY A 194 0.93 22.83 -18.70
C GLY A 194 2.23 22.94 -19.52
N ASN A 195 3.28 23.60 -19.00
CA ASN A 195 4.58 23.73 -19.67
C ASN A 195 5.59 22.61 -19.32
N ASP A 196 5.28 21.78 -18.32
CA ASP A 196 6.11 20.63 -17.98
C ASP A 196 5.94 19.52 -19.02
N CYS A 197 6.89 18.59 -19.07
CA CYS A 197 6.84 17.44 -19.96
C CYS A 197 7.37 16.18 -19.26
N LEU A 198 7.01 15.03 -19.79
CA LEU A 198 7.57 13.74 -19.40
C LEU A 198 8.99 13.60 -19.96
N LEU A 199 9.88 13.04 -19.17
CA LEU A 199 11.24 12.67 -19.56
C LEU A 199 11.43 11.16 -19.47
N PRO A 200 12.41 10.59 -20.18
CA PRO A 200 12.78 9.20 -20.03
C PRO A 200 13.11 8.85 -18.57
N TYR A 201 12.58 7.73 -18.11
CA TYR A 201 12.76 7.18 -16.76
C TYR A 201 12.02 7.88 -15.63
N ASP A 202 11.20 8.89 -15.91
CA ASP A 202 10.25 9.40 -14.93
C ASP A 202 9.31 8.27 -14.46
N ASN A 203 8.99 8.25 -13.16
CA ASN A 203 7.81 7.55 -12.68
C ASN A 203 6.63 8.52 -12.78
N ALA A 204 5.70 8.24 -13.68
CA ALA A 204 4.55 9.10 -13.93
C ALA A 204 3.27 8.44 -13.41
N TYR A 205 2.45 9.26 -12.76
CA TYR A 205 1.17 8.85 -12.17
C TYR A 205 0.03 9.48 -12.95
N PHE A 206 -0.85 8.62 -13.45
CA PHE A 206 -2.06 9.02 -14.17
C PHE A 206 -3.29 8.61 -13.38
N ILE A 207 -4.31 9.44 -13.35
CA ILE A 207 -5.57 9.17 -12.66
C ILE A 207 -6.74 9.33 -13.62
N GLY A 208 -7.73 8.44 -13.51
CA GLY A 208 -8.91 8.46 -14.36
C GLY A 208 -9.86 7.31 -14.09
N ALA A 209 -10.91 7.18 -14.93
CA ALA A 209 -11.78 6.01 -14.89
C ALA A 209 -11.00 4.75 -15.28
N PRO A 210 -11.27 3.58 -14.64
CA PRO A 210 -10.52 2.35 -14.88
C PRO A 210 -10.45 1.94 -16.34
N GLU A 211 -11.55 2.09 -17.08
CA GLU A 211 -11.63 1.74 -18.50
C GLU A 211 -10.72 2.61 -19.36
N ASN A 212 -10.63 3.91 -19.07
CA ASN A 212 -9.78 4.86 -19.79
C ASN A 212 -8.30 4.62 -19.44
N ILE A 213 -7.98 4.40 -18.17
CA ILE A 213 -6.63 4.03 -17.71
C ILE A 213 -6.18 2.72 -18.37
N GLU A 214 -7.06 1.72 -18.49
CA GLU A 214 -6.73 0.45 -19.14
C GLU A 214 -6.42 0.65 -20.65
N LYS A 215 -7.21 1.43 -21.36
CA LYS A 215 -6.95 1.76 -22.77
C LYS A 215 -5.63 2.53 -22.92
N PHE A 216 -5.40 3.53 -22.06
CA PHE A 216 -4.19 4.33 -22.04
C PHE A 216 -2.95 3.49 -21.72
N SER A 217 -3.02 2.64 -20.72
CA SER A 217 -1.91 1.76 -20.31
C SER A 217 -1.48 0.82 -21.44
N ARG A 218 -2.43 0.34 -22.25
CA ARG A 218 -2.12 -0.48 -23.43
C ARG A 218 -1.36 0.32 -24.50
N GLY A 219 -1.64 1.61 -24.65
CA GLY A 219 -0.91 2.50 -25.56
C GLY A 219 0.47 2.91 -25.05
N MET A 220 0.63 2.98 -23.72
CA MET A 220 1.93 3.28 -23.06
C MET A 220 2.88 2.08 -23.06
N ALA A 221 2.33 0.89 -23.06
CA ALA A 221 3.09 -0.33 -23.15
C ALA A 221 3.54 -0.53 -24.59
N GLU A 222 4.85 -0.68 -24.80
CA GLU A 222 5.34 -1.30 -26.03
C GLU A 222 4.53 -2.58 -26.29
N SER A 223 4.34 -2.95 -27.55
CA SER A 223 3.55 -4.07 -28.07
C SER A 223 3.82 -5.46 -27.44
N SER A 224 4.49 -5.52 -26.30
CA SER A 224 4.86 -6.72 -25.55
C SER A 224 4.11 -6.88 -24.19
N THR A 225 3.16 -6.02 -23.81
CA THR A 225 2.37 -6.25 -22.58
C THR A 225 1.34 -7.34 -22.78
N ARG A 226 1.87 -8.57 -22.91
CA ARG A 226 1.06 -9.77 -22.79
C ARG A 226 0.53 -9.86 -21.36
N HIS A 227 -0.74 -10.25 -21.20
CA HIS A 227 -1.24 -10.72 -19.92
C HIS A 227 -0.21 -11.68 -19.31
N ILE A 228 0.11 -11.48 -18.03
CA ILE A 228 0.97 -12.39 -17.29
C ILE A 228 0.35 -13.79 -17.36
N LYS A 229 1.07 -14.74 -17.93
CA LYS A 229 0.64 -16.14 -18.08
C LYS A 229 1.48 -17.09 -17.25
N LYS A 230 2.75 -16.78 -17.04
CA LYS A 230 3.72 -17.61 -16.34
C LYS A 230 4.38 -16.81 -15.22
N ALA A 231 4.19 -17.25 -13.99
CA ALA A 231 4.80 -16.66 -12.80
C ALA A 231 5.66 -17.70 -12.07
N ILE A 232 6.85 -17.29 -11.62
CA ILE A 232 7.68 -18.06 -10.71
C ILE A 232 7.74 -17.32 -9.38
N ILE A 233 7.36 -17.99 -8.29
CA ILE A 233 7.41 -17.48 -6.93
C ILE A 233 8.57 -18.13 -6.20
N ILE A 234 9.49 -17.34 -5.70
CA ILE A 234 10.60 -17.80 -4.86
C ILE A 234 10.24 -17.50 -3.41
N GLY A 235 10.01 -18.58 -2.65
CA GLY A 235 9.58 -18.54 -1.26
C GLY A 235 8.11 -18.95 -1.06
N ALA A 236 7.90 -20.13 -0.43
CA ALA A 236 6.61 -20.64 -0.01
C ALA A 236 6.23 -20.23 1.43
N GLY A 237 6.82 -19.16 1.93
CA GLY A 237 6.45 -18.54 3.21
C GLY A 237 5.03 -17.97 3.17
N ARG A 238 4.63 -17.23 4.22
CA ARG A 238 3.24 -16.71 4.35
C ARG A 238 2.77 -15.91 3.13
N THR A 239 3.62 -15.01 2.59
CA THR A 239 3.27 -14.21 1.40
C THR A 239 3.12 -15.09 0.16
N GLY A 240 4.07 -15.97 -0.14
CA GLY A 240 4.01 -16.87 -1.29
C GLY A 240 2.83 -17.85 -1.20
N THR A 241 2.56 -18.37 0.00
CA THR A 241 1.41 -19.25 0.27
C THR A 241 0.06 -18.54 0.10
N ALA A 242 -0.01 -17.25 0.39
CA ALA A 242 -1.21 -16.44 0.13
C ALA A 242 -1.35 -16.09 -1.36
N LEU A 243 -0.24 -15.76 -2.02
CA LEU A 243 -0.22 -15.27 -3.39
C LEU A 243 -0.49 -16.36 -4.44
N ALA A 244 0.18 -17.53 -4.32
CA ALA A 244 0.13 -18.57 -5.36
C ALA A 244 -1.29 -19.06 -5.68
N PRO A 245 -2.18 -19.34 -4.71
CA PRO A 245 -3.56 -19.70 -5.00
C PRO A 245 -4.35 -18.59 -5.70
N MET A 246 -4.06 -17.31 -5.38
CA MET A 246 -4.73 -16.18 -6.03
C MET A 246 -4.37 -16.10 -7.50
N LEU A 247 -3.07 -16.22 -7.83
CA LEU A 247 -2.61 -16.21 -9.22
C LEU A 247 -3.09 -17.43 -10.01
N GLU A 248 -3.14 -18.60 -9.36
CA GLU A 248 -3.71 -19.81 -9.98
C GLU A 248 -5.20 -19.61 -10.32
N ALA A 249 -5.97 -18.99 -9.41
CA ALA A 249 -7.39 -18.69 -9.62
C ALA A 249 -7.60 -17.67 -10.77
N ASP A 250 -6.65 -16.77 -10.97
CA ASP A 250 -6.64 -15.80 -12.09
C ASP A 250 -6.20 -16.44 -13.43
N GLY A 251 -5.91 -17.76 -13.44
CA GLY A 251 -5.53 -18.49 -14.65
C GLY A 251 -4.05 -18.37 -15.02
N ILE A 252 -3.21 -17.89 -14.11
CA ILE A 252 -1.75 -17.81 -14.30
C ILE A 252 -1.14 -19.17 -14.00
N SER A 253 -0.23 -19.64 -14.86
CA SER A 253 0.62 -20.82 -14.61
C SER A 253 1.68 -20.45 -13.58
N VAL A 254 1.58 -21.01 -12.38
CA VAL A 254 2.47 -20.67 -11.25
C VAL A 254 3.43 -21.84 -10.99
N LYS A 255 4.71 -21.50 -10.81
CA LYS A 255 5.71 -22.36 -10.19
C LYS A 255 6.14 -21.74 -8.87
N VAL A 256 6.26 -22.56 -7.82
CA VAL A 256 6.74 -22.10 -6.51
C VAL A 256 8.02 -22.87 -6.19
N ILE A 257 9.07 -22.17 -5.79
CA ILE A 257 10.35 -22.74 -5.38
C ILE A 257 10.64 -22.35 -3.93
N ASP A 258 10.88 -23.32 -3.08
CA ASP A 258 11.31 -23.08 -1.69
C ASP A 258 12.32 -24.14 -1.25
N LEU A 259 13.23 -23.74 -0.38
CA LEU A 259 14.26 -24.65 0.14
C LEU A 259 13.71 -25.61 1.20
N ASP A 260 12.64 -25.20 1.91
CA ASP A 260 12.06 -25.97 3.02
C ASP A 260 11.03 -27.00 2.51
N PRO A 261 11.30 -28.32 2.67
CA PRO A 261 10.37 -29.38 2.25
C PRO A 261 9.00 -29.33 2.94
N GLU A 262 8.92 -28.79 4.17
CA GLU A 262 7.64 -28.66 4.88
C GLU A 262 6.78 -27.55 4.28
N GLN A 263 7.39 -26.40 3.94
CA GLN A 263 6.71 -25.33 3.23
C GLN A 263 6.25 -25.79 1.84
N CYS A 264 7.09 -26.52 1.11
CA CYS A 264 6.73 -27.09 -0.18
C CYS A 264 5.51 -28.02 -0.07
N ARG A 265 5.48 -28.92 0.90
CA ARG A 265 4.32 -29.82 1.14
C ARG A 265 3.08 -29.04 1.52
N HIS A 266 3.22 -28.03 2.39
CA HIS A 266 2.11 -27.20 2.83
C HIS A 266 1.46 -26.43 1.69
N ILE A 267 2.26 -25.76 0.87
CA ILE A 267 1.70 -24.99 -0.27
C ILE A 267 1.15 -25.91 -1.36
N SER A 268 1.79 -27.05 -1.62
CA SER A 268 1.31 -28.04 -2.61
C SER A 268 -0.09 -28.55 -2.29
N SER A 269 -0.45 -28.66 -1.00
CA SER A 269 -1.79 -29.09 -0.60
C SER A 269 -2.88 -28.05 -0.88
N LYS A 270 -2.52 -26.78 -1.13
CA LYS A 270 -3.43 -25.65 -1.41
C LYS A 270 -3.58 -25.37 -2.90
N LEU A 271 -2.68 -25.87 -3.72
CA LEU A 271 -2.64 -25.63 -5.16
C LEU A 271 -3.24 -26.81 -5.92
N LYS A 272 -3.89 -26.53 -7.06
CA LYS A 272 -4.56 -27.54 -7.88
C LYS A 272 -3.82 -27.83 -9.19
N LYS A 273 -3.19 -26.82 -9.78
CA LYS A 273 -2.55 -26.88 -11.11
C LYS A 273 -1.11 -26.43 -11.10
N SER A 274 -0.72 -25.67 -10.07
CA SER A 274 0.61 -25.07 -9.94
C SER A 274 1.66 -26.12 -9.55
N ILE A 275 2.90 -25.90 -9.94
CA ILE A 275 4.04 -26.78 -9.66
C ILE A 275 4.78 -26.23 -8.44
N VAL A 276 5.10 -27.11 -7.50
CA VAL A 276 5.93 -26.78 -6.32
C VAL A 276 7.21 -27.57 -6.39
N LEU A 277 8.33 -26.88 -6.30
CA LEU A 277 9.68 -27.41 -6.38
C LEU A 277 10.39 -27.18 -5.06
N CYS A 278 11.01 -28.22 -4.52
CA CYS A 278 11.85 -28.11 -3.33
C CYS A 278 13.30 -27.96 -3.78
N GLY A 279 13.86 -26.75 -3.63
CA GLY A 279 15.21 -26.42 -4.08
C GLY A 279 15.63 -25.00 -3.70
N ASP A 280 16.90 -24.70 -3.94
CA ASP A 280 17.43 -23.36 -3.70
C ASP A 280 17.02 -22.41 -4.84
N GLY A 281 16.24 -21.38 -4.49
CA GLY A 281 15.83 -20.34 -5.45
C GLY A 281 16.99 -19.50 -6.01
N ALA A 282 18.19 -19.59 -5.47
CA ALA A 282 19.40 -18.96 -6.00
C ALA A 282 20.22 -19.90 -6.91
N ASP A 283 19.83 -21.15 -7.06
CA ASP A 283 20.50 -22.11 -7.96
C ASP A 283 20.17 -21.78 -9.41
N ILE A 284 21.21 -21.37 -10.15
CA ILE A 284 21.10 -20.96 -11.56
C ILE A 284 20.64 -22.11 -12.44
N ASP A 285 21.14 -23.34 -12.20
CA ASP A 285 20.80 -24.51 -13.00
C ASP A 285 19.32 -24.86 -12.80
N LEU A 286 18.83 -24.82 -11.57
CA LEU A 286 17.40 -24.99 -11.26
C LEU A 286 16.55 -23.94 -11.95
N LEU A 287 16.92 -22.67 -11.86
CA LEU A 287 16.18 -21.57 -12.49
C LEU A 287 16.12 -21.72 -14.02
N MET A 288 17.23 -22.13 -14.65
CA MET A 288 17.26 -22.38 -16.10
C MET A 288 16.41 -23.59 -16.50
N GLN A 289 16.52 -24.72 -15.78
CA GLN A 289 15.72 -25.92 -16.03
C GLN A 289 14.22 -25.65 -15.89
N GLU A 290 13.84 -24.81 -14.95
CA GLU A 290 12.44 -24.45 -14.71
C GLU A 290 11.93 -23.32 -15.61
N GLY A 291 12.73 -22.85 -16.54
CA GLY A 291 12.33 -21.95 -17.62
C GLY A 291 12.13 -20.51 -17.16
N VAL A 292 13.02 -20.01 -16.32
CA VAL A 292 12.99 -18.61 -15.85
C VAL A 292 12.99 -17.60 -17.00
N SER A 293 13.68 -17.91 -18.11
CA SER A 293 13.71 -17.07 -19.32
C SER A 293 12.35 -16.92 -20.02
N GLU A 294 11.43 -17.85 -19.79
CA GLU A 294 10.07 -17.80 -20.33
C GLU A 294 9.06 -17.20 -19.35
N ALA A 295 9.49 -16.92 -18.10
CA ALA A 295 8.62 -16.36 -17.09
C ALA A 295 8.25 -14.92 -17.44
N ASP A 296 6.97 -14.58 -17.34
CA ASP A 296 6.50 -13.21 -17.48
C ASP A 296 6.85 -12.40 -16.22
N VAL A 297 6.91 -13.08 -15.05
CA VAL A 297 7.31 -12.47 -13.78
C VAL A 297 7.99 -13.47 -12.86
N VAL A 298 9.04 -13.02 -12.17
CA VAL A 298 9.64 -13.71 -11.02
C VAL A 298 9.41 -12.89 -9.77
N ILE A 299 8.83 -13.51 -8.74
CA ILE A 299 8.38 -12.86 -7.51
C ILE A 299 9.14 -13.44 -6.34
N CYS A 300 9.99 -12.64 -5.69
CA CYS A 300 10.84 -13.07 -4.58
C CYS A 300 10.21 -12.65 -3.25
N THR A 301 9.74 -13.66 -2.47
CA THR A 301 8.98 -13.45 -1.23
C THR A 301 9.59 -14.15 -0.01
N THR A 302 10.87 -14.51 -0.06
CA THR A 302 11.55 -15.15 1.08
C THR A 302 11.68 -14.18 2.27
N LYS A 303 12.09 -14.68 3.42
CA LYS A 303 12.34 -13.84 4.61
C LYS A 303 13.63 -13.01 4.49
N ASP A 304 14.60 -13.46 3.70
CA ASP A 304 15.86 -12.75 3.48
C ASP A 304 15.75 -11.80 2.28
N GLU A 305 15.68 -10.51 2.56
CA GLU A 305 15.56 -9.47 1.53
C GLU A 305 16.81 -9.34 0.64
N ARG A 306 17.99 -9.77 1.12
CA ARG A 306 19.24 -9.79 0.33
C ARG A 306 19.18 -10.93 -0.68
N LEU A 307 18.69 -12.11 -0.26
CA LEU A 307 18.46 -13.24 -1.15
C LEU A 307 17.40 -12.87 -2.20
N ASN A 308 16.32 -12.20 -1.79
CA ASN A 308 15.28 -11.75 -2.72
C ASN A 308 15.86 -10.84 -3.82
N LEU A 309 16.76 -9.90 -3.46
CA LEU A 309 17.44 -9.04 -4.41
C LEU A 309 18.34 -9.86 -5.36
N LEU A 310 19.19 -10.72 -4.80
CA LEU A 310 20.09 -11.55 -5.60
C LEU A 310 19.33 -12.39 -6.62
N VAL A 311 18.29 -13.08 -6.19
CA VAL A 311 17.48 -13.96 -7.07
C VAL A 311 16.74 -13.14 -8.13
N ALA A 312 16.23 -11.97 -7.80
CA ALA A 312 15.58 -11.10 -8.79
C ALA A 312 16.56 -10.64 -9.88
N LEU A 313 17.78 -10.27 -9.51
CA LEU A 313 18.84 -9.89 -10.46
C LEU A 313 19.29 -11.07 -11.31
N LEU A 314 19.44 -12.27 -10.71
CA LEU A 314 19.73 -13.50 -11.45
C LEU A 314 18.61 -13.82 -12.44
N ALA A 315 17.36 -13.79 -12.00
CA ALA A 315 16.20 -14.05 -12.86
C ALA A 315 16.15 -13.10 -14.06
N ARG A 316 16.41 -11.82 -13.82
CA ARG A 316 16.49 -10.80 -14.87
C ARG A 316 17.65 -11.08 -15.84
N HIS A 317 18.83 -11.41 -15.33
CA HIS A 317 19.98 -11.78 -16.15
C HIS A 317 19.70 -13.02 -17.02
N LEU A 318 18.95 -13.98 -16.51
CA LEU A 318 18.52 -15.18 -17.19
C LEU A 318 17.33 -14.97 -18.15
N GLY A 319 16.77 -13.77 -18.23
CA GLY A 319 15.77 -13.39 -19.23
C GLY A 319 14.33 -13.28 -18.73
N ALA A 320 14.09 -13.31 -17.42
CA ALA A 320 12.77 -13.00 -16.86
C ALA A 320 12.32 -11.58 -17.27
N LYS A 321 11.05 -11.45 -17.67
CA LYS A 321 10.57 -10.17 -18.22
C LYS A 321 10.31 -9.12 -17.17
N LYS A 322 9.90 -9.53 -15.97
CA LYS A 322 9.60 -8.66 -14.83
C LYS A 322 10.02 -9.32 -13.52
N THR A 323 10.48 -8.51 -12.58
CA THR A 323 10.86 -8.96 -11.24
C THR A 323 10.13 -8.16 -10.17
N ILE A 324 9.60 -8.86 -9.16
CA ILE A 324 8.96 -8.25 -7.99
C ILE A 324 9.67 -8.78 -6.75
N VAL A 325 10.05 -7.86 -5.86
CA VAL A 325 10.78 -8.20 -4.63
C VAL A 325 10.01 -7.70 -3.42
N ARG A 326 9.81 -8.61 -2.47
CA ARG A 326 9.34 -8.28 -1.14
C ARG A 326 10.50 -7.77 -0.30
N VAL A 327 10.36 -6.60 0.30
CA VAL A 327 11.31 -6.03 1.25
C VAL A 327 10.64 -5.81 2.61
N VAL A 328 11.45 -5.82 3.66
CA VAL A 328 10.99 -5.54 5.02
C VAL A 328 11.18 -4.06 5.32
N ARG A 329 12.31 -3.48 4.95
CA ARG A 329 12.67 -2.10 5.21
C ARG A 329 12.26 -1.19 4.06
N GLY A 330 11.50 -0.13 4.38
CA GLY A 330 11.04 0.84 3.37
C GLY A 330 12.18 1.52 2.63
N GLU A 331 13.27 1.81 3.33
CA GLU A 331 14.45 2.49 2.77
C GLU A 331 15.14 1.69 1.65
N TYR A 332 14.90 0.38 1.57
CA TYR A 332 15.49 -0.46 0.53
C TYR A 332 14.68 -0.50 -0.77
N VAL A 333 13.45 0.01 -0.79
CA VAL A 333 12.60 0.02 -1.99
C VAL A 333 13.29 0.75 -3.13
N ASP A 334 13.72 1.99 -2.90
CA ASP A 334 14.38 2.82 -3.91
C ASP A 334 15.72 2.22 -4.35
N LEU A 335 16.53 1.74 -3.37
CA LEU A 335 17.82 1.12 -3.66
C LEU A 335 17.65 -0.11 -4.57
N MET A 336 16.70 -1.00 -4.27
CA MET A 336 16.48 -2.21 -5.08
C MET A 336 16.04 -1.87 -6.51
N THR A 337 15.20 -0.84 -6.65
CA THR A 337 14.77 -0.35 -7.96
C THR A 337 15.94 0.25 -8.76
N GLN A 338 16.82 1.02 -8.11
CA GLN A 338 18.03 1.57 -8.74
C GLN A 338 18.99 0.49 -9.21
N VAL A 339 19.14 -0.59 -8.45
CA VAL A 339 20.03 -1.72 -8.79
C VAL A 339 19.46 -2.57 -9.91
N GLY A 340 18.16 -2.44 -10.24
CA GLY A 340 17.57 -3.07 -11.41
C GLY A 340 16.39 -4.00 -11.16
N VAL A 341 15.84 -4.05 -9.95
CA VAL A 341 14.54 -4.69 -9.67
C VAL A 341 13.43 -3.83 -10.28
N ASP A 342 12.46 -4.45 -10.95
CA ASP A 342 11.39 -3.68 -11.58
C ASP A 342 10.40 -3.13 -10.54
N ILE A 343 10.08 -3.93 -9.51
CA ILE A 343 9.16 -3.53 -8.43
C ILE A 343 9.68 -4.07 -7.09
N ALA A 344 9.83 -3.18 -6.12
CA ALA A 344 10.10 -3.53 -4.73
C ALA A 344 8.93 -3.08 -3.84
N LEU A 345 8.43 -3.98 -2.98
CA LEU A 345 7.26 -3.73 -2.14
C LEU A 345 7.62 -3.87 -0.66
N SER A 346 7.42 -2.81 0.11
CA SER A 346 7.62 -2.86 1.54
C SER A 346 6.39 -3.37 2.27
N VAL A 347 6.54 -4.55 2.88
CA VAL A 347 5.48 -5.18 3.70
C VAL A 347 5.01 -4.26 4.83
N ARG A 348 5.93 -3.51 5.44
CA ARG A 348 5.61 -2.60 6.55
C ARG A 348 4.80 -1.40 6.09
N LEU A 349 5.22 -0.76 4.99
CA LEU A 349 4.51 0.41 4.47
C LEU A 349 3.11 0.05 3.98
N LEU A 350 2.94 -1.10 3.33
CA LEU A 350 1.63 -1.58 2.92
C LEU A 350 0.71 -1.84 4.12
N ALA A 351 1.23 -2.52 5.15
CA ALA A 351 0.45 -2.76 6.37
C ALA A 351 0.14 -1.48 7.15
N ALA A 352 1.10 -0.54 7.24
CA ALA A 352 0.86 0.75 7.88
C ALA A 352 -0.18 1.58 7.11
N GLY A 353 -0.18 1.51 5.78
CA GLY A 353 -1.20 2.14 4.94
C GLY A 353 -2.63 1.67 5.26
N GLU A 354 -2.84 0.38 5.52
CA GLU A 354 -4.14 -0.16 5.97
C GLU A 354 -4.57 0.44 7.33
N VAL A 355 -3.62 0.56 8.28
CA VAL A 355 -3.91 1.18 9.59
C VAL A 355 -4.25 2.65 9.44
N LEU A 356 -3.48 3.40 8.65
CA LEU A 356 -3.75 4.81 8.37
C LEU A 356 -5.12 5.01 7.73
N SER A 357 -5.45 4.18 6.74
CA SER A 357 -6.76 4.19 6.09
C SER A 357 -7.88 4.02 7.10
N TYR A 358 -7.75 3.06 8.02
CA TYR A 358 -8.74 2.82 9.07
C TYR A 358 -8.85 3.99 10.05
N VAL A 359 -7.72 4.51 10.54
CA VAL A 359 -7.67 5.64 11.49
C VAL A 359 -8.34 6.91 10.92
N ARG A 360 -8.13 7.14 9.63
CA ARG A 360 -8.71 8.29 8.90
C ARG A 360 -10.17 8.10 8.50
N SER A 361 -10.74 6.90 8.63
CA SER A 361 -12.02 6.46 8.04
C SER A 361 -13.27 7.25 8.46
N ARG A 362 -13.19 8.25 9.33
CA ARG A 362 -14.31 9.16 9.63
C ARG A 362 -14.47 10.30 8.61
N SER A 363 -13.43 10.63 7.87
CA SER A 363 -13.41 11.68 6.83
C SER A 363 -12.57 11.30 5.61
N VAL A 364 -11.88 10.16 5.66
CA VAL A 364 -11.02 9.61 4.61
C VAL A 364 -11.43 8.16 4.39
N ILE A 365 -11.80 7.79 3.18
CA ILE A 365 -12.31 6.45 2.85
C ILE A 365 -11.15 5.48 2.61
N SER A 366 -10.09 5.96 1.96
CA SER A 366 -8.90 5.16 1.66
C SER A 366 -7.64 6.01 1.57
N VAL A 367 -6.48 5.39 1.84
CA VAL A 367 -5.16 6.00 1.67
C VAL A 367 -4.25 4.98 0.99
N SER A 368 -3.54 5.42 -0.03
CA SER A 368 -2.47 4.66 -0.66
C SER A 368 -1.15 5.42 -0.51
N LEU A 369 -0.17 4.79 0.12
CA LEU A 369 1.17 5.37 0.26
C LEU A 369 1.98 5.08 -1.02
N LEU A 370 2.52 6.12 -1.60
CA LEU A 370 3.28 6.09 -2.84
C LEU A 370 4.72 6.53 -2.58
N GLU A 371 5.65 6.13 -3.44
CA GLU A 371 7.06 6.55 -3.40
C GLU A 371 7.66 6.47 -1.98
N SER A 372 7.69 5.25 -1.42
CA SER A 372 8.24 5.00 -0.08
C SER A 372 7.62 5.89 1.02
N ALA A 373 6.30 6.17 0.91
CA ALA A 373 5.52 7.02 1.81
C ALA A 373 5.82 8.53 1.73
N GLN A 374 6.44 9.01 0.66
CA GLN A 374 6.63 10.46 0.44
C GLN A 374 5.36 11.16 -0.05
N VAL A 375 4.45 10.42 -0.67
CA VAL A 375 3.18 10.90 -1.22
C VAL A 375 2.05 9.98 -0.80
N GLU A 376 0.90 10.57 -0.60
CA GLU A 376 -0.34 9.88 -0.30
C GLU A 376 -1.39 10.18 -1.36
N ALA A 377 -2.06 9.15 -1.83
CA ALA A 377 -3.33 9.28 -2.52
C ALA A 377 -4.45 9.01 -1.52
N VAL A 378 -5.25 10.03 -1.24
CA VAL A 378 -6.25 10.03 -0.17
C VAL A 378 -7.63 10.20 -0.76
N GLU A 379 -8.58 9.35 -0.39
CA GLU A 379 -9.99 9.48 -0.73
C GLU A 379 -10.77 10.06 0.45
N VAL A 380 -11.46 11.18 0.22
CA VAL A 380 -12.29 11.87 1.23
C VAL A 380 -13.71 12.07 0.72
N ILE A 381 -14.69 12.11 1.63
CA ILE A 381 -16.00 12.69 1.32
C ILE A 381 -15.96 14.16 1.68
N LEU A 382 -16.33 15.03 0.74
CA LEU A 382 -16.47 16.45 1.01
C LEU A 382 -17.65 16.70 1.97
N GLU A 383 -17.34 17.19 3.15
CA GLU A 383 -18.36 17.48 4.17
C GLU A 383 -19.05 18.83 3.87
N SER A 384 -20.32 18.95 4.26
CA SER A 384 -21.04 20.22 4.16
C SER A 384 -20.39 21.29 5.03
N GLY A 385 -20.23 22.50 4.49
CA GLY A 385 -19.54 23.61 5.15
C GLY A 385 -18.01 23.52 5.10
N ALA A 386 -17.45 22.61 4.31
CA ALA A 386 -16.02 22.50 4.09
C ALA A 386 -15.49 23.74 3.31
N PRO A 387 -14.26 24.23 3.59
CA PRO A 387 -13.68 25.38 2.90
C PRO A 387 -13.60 25.24 1.36
N ALA A 388 -13.47 24.02 0.84
CA ALA A 388 -13.42 23.75 -0.60
C ALA A 388 -14.80 23.59 -1.27
N GLU A 389 -15.90 23.59 -0.49
CA GLU A 389 -17.27 23.44 -1.02
C GLU A 389 -17.72 24.68 -1.77
N GLY A 390 -18.30 24.51 -2.95
CA GLY A 390 -18.95 25.57 -3.72
C GLY A 390 -18.03 26.63 -4.33
N ILE A 391 -16.71 26.43 -4.24
CA ILE A 391 -15.69 27.37 -4.76
C ILE A 391 -14.91 26.70 -5.89
N PRO A 392 -14.63 27.40 -7.01
CA PRO A 392 -13.72 26.87 -8.03
C PRO A 392 -12.37 26.49 -7.43
N LEU A 393 -11.83 25.32 -7.79
CA LEU A 393 -10.59 24.79 -7.20
C LEU A 393 -9.43 25.79 -7.28
N MET A 394 -9.32 26.55 -8.38
CA MET A 394 -8.30 27.61 -8.53
C MET A 394 -8.37 28.70 -7.47
N ASN A 395 -9.53 28.90 -6.82
CA ASN A 395 -9.78 29.91 -5.79
C ASN A 395 -9.93 29.31 -4.38
N ALA A 396 -9.88 27.99 -4.24
CA ALA A 396 -10.12 27.31 -2.96
C ALA A 396 -8.96 27.45 -1.97
N GLY A 397 -7.83 28.05 -2.39
CA GLY A 397 -6.67 28.28 -1.53
C GLY A 397 -5.97 27.00 -1.06
N LEU A 398 -6.08 25.93 -1.83
CA LEU A 398 -5.41 24.67 -1.51
C LEU A 398 -3.89 24.83 -1.50
N PRO A 399 -3.17 24.17 -0.57
CA PRO A 399 -1.71 24.17 -0.55
C PRO A 399 -1.11 23.68 -1.88
N ALA A 400 0.04 24.22 -2.27
CA ALA A 400 0.74 23.84 -3.52
C ALA A 400 1.22 22.37 -3.54
N GLU A 401 1.32 21.76 -2.36
CA GLU A 401 1.78 20.38 -2.16
C GLU A 401 0.66 19.34 -2.33
N CYS A 402 -0.51 19.75 -2.83
CA CYS A 402 -1.61 18.83 -3.11
C CYS A 402 -2.24 19.05 -4.47
N LEU A 403 -2.81 17.98 -5.01
CA LEU A 403 -3.58 18.00 -6.25
C LEU A 403 -4.90 17.25 -6.04
N VAL A 404 -6.02 17.86 -6.40
CA VAL A 404 -7.29 17.13 -6.58
C VAL A 404 -7.22 16.39 -7.92
N GLY A 405 -7.04 15.07 -7.87
CA GLY A 405 -6.83 14.25 -9.07
C GLY A 405 -8.13 13.83 -9.75
N ALA A 406 -9.16 13.50 -8.96
CA ALA A 406 -10.47 13.11 -9.44
C ALA A 406 -11.53 13.36 -8.37
N TYR A 407 -12.79 13.44 -8.78
CA TYR A 407 -13.92 13.32 -7.86
C TYR A 407 -15.05 12.51 -8.46
N VAL A 408 -15.83 11.84 -7.59
CA VAL A 408 -17.01 11.06 -8.00
C VAL A 408 -18.25 11.72 -7.44
N ARG A 409 -19.17 12.08 -8.32
CA ARG A 409 -20.48 12.65 -8.03
C ARG A 409 -21.57 11.84 -8.70
N ASN A 410 -22.60 11.42 -7.95
CA ASN A 410 -23.70 10.58 -8.48
C ASN A 410 -23.19 9.38 -9.28
N GLU A 411 -22.17 8.70 -8.73
CA GLU A 411 -21.54 7.51 -9.32
C GLU A 411 -20.74 7.75 -10.62
N THR A 412 -20.61 8.99 -11.06
CA THR A 412 -19.84 9.38 -12.24
C THR A 412 -18.50 9.97 -11.83
N THR A 413 -17.42 9.49 -12.47
CA THR A 413 -16.06 10.00 -12.27
C THR A 413 -15.86 11.27 -13.08
N HIS A 414 -15.23 12.26 -12.46
CA HIS A 414 -14.87 13.53 -13.08
C HIS A 414 -13.41 13.83 -12.85
N ILE A 415 -12.71 14.26 -13.89
CA ILE A 415 -11.36 14.82 -13.78
C ILE A 415 -11.50 16.34 -13.65
N PRO A 416 -11.07 16.93 -12.51
CA PRO A 416 -11.25 18.34 -12.29
C PRO A 416 -10.23 19.19 -13.05
N ASP A 417 -10.65 20.41 -13.36
CA ASP A 417 -9.80 21.54 -13.75
C ASP A 417 -9.88 22.67 -12.70
N GLY A 418 -9.15 23.76 -12.91
CA GLY A 418 -9.17 24.89 -11.98
C GLY A 418 -10.55 25.56 -11.83
N ARG A 419 -11.50 25.35 -12.76
CA ARG A 419 -12.85 25.92 -12.74
C ARG A 419 -13.86 24.98 -12.08
N SER A 420 -13.49 23.73 -11.87
CA SER A 420 -14.34 22.72 -11.26
C SER A 420 -14.74 23.11 -9.84
N VAL A 421 -16.02 22.89 -9.52
CA VAL A 421 -16.62 23.21 -8.21
C VAL A 421 -17.06 21.91 -7.55
N LEU A 422 -16.53 21.66 -6.36
CA LEU A 422 -16.90 20.51 -5.54
C LEU A 422 -18.17 20.79 -4.74
N ALA A 423 -18.98 19.78 -4.49
CA ALA A 423 -20.19 19.82 -3.68
C ALA A 423 -20.13 18.83 -2.51
N ALA A 424 -20.86 19.13 -1.44
CA ALA A 424 -20.98 18.20 -0.32
C ALA A 424 -21.43 16.81 -0.80
N GLY A 425 -20.80 15.77 -0.26
CA GLY A 425 -21.03 14.39 -0.65
C GLY A 425 -20.18 13.89 -1.82
N ASP A 426 -19.44 14.76 -2.52
CA ASP A 426 -18.48 14.31 -3.51
C ASP A 426 -17.40 13.45 -2.85
N ARG A 427 -17.05 12.32 -3.50
CA ARG A 427 -15.86 11.55 -3.15
C ARG A 427 -14.69 12.11 -3.92
N VAL A 428 -13.74 12.68 -3.22
CA VAL A 428 -12.60 13.42 -3.79
C VAL A 428 -11.33 12.62 -3.58
N ILE A 429 -10.57 12.39 -4.64
CA ILE A 429 -9.26 11.74 -4.60
C ILE A 429 -8.19 12.83 -4.70
N ILE A 430 -7.33 12.90 -3.69
CA ILE A 430 -6.34 13.95 -3.52
C ILE A 430 -4.96 13.29 -3.43
N LEU A 431 -4.01 13.79 -4.21
CA LEU A 431 -2.60 13.44 -4.03
C LEU A 431 -1.95 14.51 -3.16
N ILE A 432 -1.27 14.09 -2.10
CA ILE A 432 -0.72 15.00 -1.08
C ILE A 432 0.70 14.55 -0.75
N ARG A 433 1.63 15.49 -0.60
CA ARG A 433 2.92 15.20 0.02
C ARG A 433 2.70 14.86 1.50
N THR A 434 3.15 13.69 1.94
CA THR A 434 2.85 13.12 3.28
C THR A 434 2.97 14.11 4.44
N PRO A 435 4.03 14.96 4.57
CA PRO A 435 4.11 15.92 5.66
C PRO A 435 3.03 17.02 5.64
N CYS A 436 2.30 17.15 4.52
CA CYS A 436 1.30 18.21 4.33
C CYS A 436 -0.15 17.75 4.55
N SER A 437 -0.39 16.44 4.78
CA SER A 437 -1.73 15.88 4.91
C SER A 437 -2.55 16.55 6.01
N ALA A 438 -1.95 16.83 7.16
CA ALA A 438 -2.61 17.53 8.27
C ALA A 438 -3.07 18.96 7.91
N LYS A 439 -2.39 19.61 6.94
CA LYS A 439 -2.76 20.96 6.46
C LYS A 439 -3.82 20.93 5.37
N VAL A 440 -3.84 19.89 4.56
CA VAL A 440 -4.71 19.75 3.39
C VAL A 440 -6.10 19.21 3.74
N LEU A 441 -6.16 18.17 4.57
CA LEU A 441 -7.41 17.49 4.90
C LEU A 441 -8.49 18.39 5.51
N PRO A 442 -8.18 19.44 6.32
CA PRO A 442 -9.17 20.37 6.84
C PRO A 442 -9.95 21.15 5.77
N TYR A 443 -9.43 21.30 4.54
CA TYR A 443 -10.15 21.94 3.45
C TYR A 443 -11.38 21.17 2.98
N PHE A 444 -11.42 19.86 3.25
CA PHE A 444 -12.49 18.94 2.84
C PHE A 444 -13.42 18.56 4.01
N LYS A 445 -13.14 19.06 5.22
CA LYS A 445 -13.94 18.83 6.42
C LYS A 445 -14.83 20.00 6.73
N GLY A 446 -16.08 19.73 7.13
CA GLY A 446 -17.01 20.73 7.63
C GLY A 446 -16.48 21.37 8.91
N ARG A 447 -16.62 22.68 9.04
CA ARG A 447 -16.35 23.35 10.32
C ARG A 447 -17.35 22.80 11.33
N LYS A 448 -16.89 22.12 12.37
CA LYS A 448 -17.73 21.83 13.53
C LYS A 448 -18.21 23.19 14.06
N SER A 449 -19.52 23.43 14.03
CA SER A 449 -20.10 24.52 14.81
C SER A 449 -19.71 24.28 16.27
N LEU A 450 -18.94 25.23 16.83
CA LEU A 450 -18.61 25.31 18.23
C LEU A 450 -19.91 25.39 19.08
#